data_6dd1720fa3c67f064d30274568eccf37
#
_entry.id   6dd1720fa3c67f064d30274568eccf37
#
_cell.length_a   1.000
_cell.length_b   1.000
_cell.length_c   1.000
_cell.angle_alpha   90.00
_cell.angle_beta   90.00
_cell.angle_gamma   90.00
#
_symmetry.space_group_name_H-M   'P 1'
#
loop_
_entity.id
_entity.type
_entity.pdbx_description
1 polymer ?
#
loop_
_entity_poly.entity_id
_entity_poly.type
_entity_poly.pdbx_seq_one_letter_code
_entity_poly.pdbx_strand_id
1 'polypeptide(L)'
;MNARYDPHYHIRVGDALHSLRDVSEKTLIIGTGGAVHNLYRNSWGQMLRYRDNFAMEAPPEKALMDFRQEFEDAVMRNSGPELRRAVAMLMKLPNYRDAHGTDDHFMAACFVAGAVGRAEDRGTQAVLGAEDWELQNMCNSQFTFGSWTEPLKV
;
A
#
# COMPACT_ATOMS: atom_id res chain seq x y z
N MET A 1 0.94 7.49 14.18
CA MET A 1 0.05 6.31 13.96
C MET A 1 -0.24 5.65 15.30
N ASN A 2 -1.37 4.93 15.42
CA ASN A 2 -1.67 4.17 16.63
C ASN A 2 -0.69 3.00 16.76
N ALA A 3 -0.02 2.90 17.91
CA ALA A 3 0.92 1.80 18.19
C ALA A 3 0.27 0.40 18.20
N ARG A 4 -1.06 0.32 18.21
CA ARG A 4 -1.78 -0.96 18.21
C ARG A 4 -1.99 -1.54 16.81
N TYR A 5 -1.67 -0.80 15.75
CA TYR A 5 -1.82 -1.25 14.35
C TYR A 5 -3.19 -1.86 14.03
N ASP A 6 -4.25 -1.21 14.51
CA ASP A 6 -5.63 -1.61 14.23
C ASP A 6 -6.04 -1.08 12.84
N PRO A 7 -6.30 -1.95 11.85
CA PRO A 7 -6.67 -1.54 10.50
C PRO A 7 -7.94 -0.71 10.46
N HIS A 8 -8.93 -1.04 11.31
CA HIS A 8 -10.19 -0.31 11.36
C HIS A 8 -10.00 1.11 11.93
N TYR A 9 -9.07 1.26 12.89
CA TYR A 9 -8.72 2.57 13.39
C TYR A 9 -8.09 3.44 12.31
N HIS A 10 -7.13 2.91 11.55
CA HIS A 10 -6.45 3.65 10.48
C HIS A 10 -7.41 3.97 9.32
N ILE A 11 -8.34 3.07 8.99
CA ILE A 11 -9.43 3.34 8.04
C ILE A 11 -10.29 4.52 8.53
N ARG A 12 -10.67 4.57 9.82
CA ARG A 12 -11.43 5.71 10.36
C ARG A 12 -10.65 7.01 10.34
N VAL A 13 -9.34 6.97 10.59
CA VAL A 13 -8.47 8.16 10.48
C VAL A 13 -8.45 8.68 9.04
N GLY A 14 -8.28 7.79 8.05
CA GLY A 14 -8.35 8.15 6.64
C GLY A 14 -9.71 8.72 6.25
N ASP A 15 -10.80 8.08 6.70
CA ASP A 15 -12.16 8.54 6.45
C ASP A 15 -12.43 9.96 7.00
N ALA A 16 -11.88 10.28 8.15
CA ALA A 16 -12.01 11.63 8.75
C ALA A 16 -11.34 12.72 7.87
N LEU A 17 -10.37 12.35 7.03
CA LEU A 17 -9.67 13.27 6.13
C LEU A 17 -10.22 13.26 4.69
N HIS A 18 -11.27 12.45 4.43
CA HIS A 18 -11.84 12.29 3.09
C HIS A 18 -12.17 13.62 2.40
N SER A 19 -12.78 14.57 3.12
CA SER A 19 -13.19 15.86 2.57
C SER A 19 -12.02 16.72 2.08
N LEU A 20 -10.81 16.48 2.58
CA LEU A 20 -9.61 17.19 2.09
C LEU A 20 -9.22 16.83 0.67
N ARG A 21 -9.81 15.77 0.11
CA ARG A 21 -9.64 15.38 -1.30
C ARG A 21 -10.46 16.21 -2.27
N ASP A 22 -11.34 17.09 -1.76
CA ASP A 22 -12.07 17.99 -2.64
C ASP A 22 -11.09 18.85 -3.46
N VAL A 23 -11.37 18.98 -4.75
CA VAL A 23 -10.51 19.73 -5.69
C VAL A 23 -10.30 21.18 -5.22
N SER A 24 -11.28 21.75 -4.53
CA SER A 24 -11.18 23.10 -3.96
C SER A 24 -10.08 23.21 -2.91
N GLU A 25 -9.81 22.15 -2.15
CA GLU A 25 -8.83 22.12 -1.07
C GLU A 25 -7.38 21.97 -1.55
N LYS A 26 -7.16 21.57 -2.79
CA LYS A 26 -5.82 21.33 -3.39
C LYS A 26 -4.90 20.47 -2.53
N THR A 27 -5.47 19.48 -1.84
CA THR A 27 -4.77 18.63 -0.89
C THR A 27 -4.49 17.26 -1.50
N LEU A 28 -3.23 16.83 -1.46
CA LEU A 28 -2.81 15.48 -1.77
C LEU A 28 -2.66 14.67 -0.47
N ILE A 29 -3.39 13.55 -0.37
CA ILE A 29 -3.23 12.61 0.75
C ILE A 29 -2.26 11.51 0.32
N ILE A 30 -1.19 11.33 1.08
CA ILE A 30 -0.17 10.32 0.79
C ILE A 30 -0.08 9.35 1.96
N GLY A 31 -0.22 8.05 1.66
CA GLY A 31 0.12 6.96 2.59
C GLY A 31 1.48 6.38 2.20
N THR A 32 2.42 6.38 3.13
CA THR A 32 3.76 5.84 2.91
C THR A 32 3.94 4.51 3.63
N GLY A 33 4.19 3.43 2.88
CA GLY A 33 4.42 2.08 3.40
C GLY A 33 4.71 1.12 2.26
N GLY A 34 5.38 0.02 2.53
CA GLY A 34 5.68 -1.01 1.52
C GLY A 34 4.48 -1.93 1.30
N ALA A 35 4.26 -2.39 0.07
CA ALA A 35 3.27 -3.42 -0.24
C ALA A 35 3.70 -4.78 0.36
N VAL A 36 5.00 -5.06 0.34
CA VAL A 36 5.65 -6.15 1.07
C VAL A 36 6.78 -5.55 1.89
N HIS A 37 6.75 -5.74 3.20
CA HIS A 37 7.77 -5.17 4.10
C HIS A 37 8.04 -6.10 5.29
N ASN A 38 9.02 -6.98 5.13
CA ASN A 38 9.47 -7.87 6.19
C ASN A 38 11.00 -7.86 6.30
N LEU A 39 11.52 -6.99 7.15
CA LEU A 39 12.97 -6.82 7.35
C LEU A 39 13.68 -8.11 7.82
N TYR A 40 12.94 -9.05 8.41
CA TYR A 40 13.50 -10.33 8.87
C TYR A 40 13.72 -11.33 7.73
N ARG A 41 13.11 -11.09 6.56
CA ARG A 41 13.23 -11.93 5.37
C ARG A 41 14.09 -11.31 4.27
N ASN A 42 14.56 -10.08 4.46
CA ASN A 42 15.38 -9.39 3.47
C ASN A 42 16.77 -10.00 3.36
N SER A 43 17.29 -10.04 2.13
CA SER A 43 18.67 -10.43 1.84
C SER A 43 19.59 -9.21 1.90
N TRP A 44 20.23 -9.01 3.05
CA TRP A 44 21.11 -7.87 3.28
C TRP A 44 22.50 -8.02 2.66
N GLY A 45 22.91 -9.25 2.36
CA GLY A 45 24.29 -9.56 1.92
C GLY A 45 24.69 -8.81 0.66
N GLN A 46 23.81 -8.76 -0.34
CA GLN A 46 24.07 -8.09 -1.61
C GLN A 46 24.17 -6.57 -1.46
N MET A 47 23.23 -5.99 -0.70
CA MET A 47 23.27 -4.57 -0.38
C MET A 47 24.57 -4.18 0.31
N LEU A 48 24.99 -4.95 1.31
CA LEU A 48 26.24 -4.68 2.03
C LEU A 48 27.47 -4.84 1.13
N ARG A 49 27.46 -5.81 0.22
CA ARG A 49 28.58 -6.10 -0.69
C ARG A 49 28.71 -5.07 -1.81
N TYR A 50 27.60 -4.70 -2.44
CA TYR A 50 27.59 -3.86 -3.63
C TYR A 50 27.14 -2.43 -3.36
N ARG A 51 26.68 -2.12 -2.12
CA ARG A 51 26.07 -0.83 -1.74
C ARG A 51 24.85 -0.50 -2.62
N ASP A 52 24.13 -1.54 -3.00
CA ASP A 52 22.97 -1.47 -3.89
C ASP A 52 21.88 -2.37 -3.35
N ASN A 53 20.75 -1.79 -2.94
CA ASN A 53 19.59 -2.53 -2.41
C ASN A 53 18.79 -3.24 -3.51
N PHE A 54 19.03 -2.91 -4.78
CA PHE A 54 18.45 -3.62 -5.93
C PHE A 54 19.29 -4.81 -6.39
N ALA A 55 20.50 -4.98 -5.88
CA ALA A 55 21.31 -6.16 -6.15
C ALA A 55 20.69 -7.39 -5.49
N MET A 56 20.20 -8.34 -6.29
CA MET A 56 19.53 -9.56 -5.83
C MET A 56 20.21 -10.80 -6.41
N GLU A 57 20.41 -11.83 -5.58
CA GLU A 57 20.96 -13.13 -6.03
C GLU A 57 19.89 -14.07 -6.58
N ALA A 58 18.65 -13.88 -6.16
CA ALA A 58 17.51 -14.71 -6.52
C ALA A 58 16.25 -13.84 -6.65
N PRO A 59 15.22 -14.31 -7.34
CA PRO A 59 13.94 -13.63 -7.35
C PRO A 59 13.33 -13.58 -5.94
N PRO A 60 12.36 -12.68 -5.69
CA PRO A 60 11.61 -12.67 -4.45
C PRO A 60 10.96 -14.01 -4.14
N GLU A 61 10.77 -14.31 -2.86
CA GLU A 61 10.09 -15.52 -2.44
C GLU A 61 8.64 -15.59 -2.97
N LYS A 62 8.24 -16.77 -3.43
CA LYS A 62 6.90 -16.95 -4.04
C LYS A 62 5.76 -16.48 -3.13
N ALA A 63 5.81 -16.77 -1.84
CA ALA A 63 4.76 -16.36 -0.91
C ALA A 63 4.60 -14.82 -0.84
N LEU A 64 5.69 -14.09 -1.02
CA LEU A 64 5.71 -12.62 -1.01
C LEU A 64 5.19 -12.05 -2.34
N MET A 65 5.56 -12.68 -3.46
CA MET A 65 4.99 -12.33 -4.77
C MET A 65 3.48 -12.60 -4.82
N ASP A 66 3.04 -13.74 -4.26
CA ASP A 66 1.62 -14.07 -4.16
C ASP A 66 0.87 -13.04 -3.30
N PHE A 67 1.43 -12.63 -2.15
CA PHE A 67 0.83 -11.58 -1.31
C PHE A 67 0.78 -10.23 -2.03
N ARG A 68 1.85 -9.85 -2.71
CA ARG A 68 1.89 -8.61 -3.52
C ARG A 68 0.79 -8.62 -4.57
N GLN A 69 0.54 -9.76 -5.22
CA GLN A 69 -0.54 -9.89 -6.21
C GLN A 69 -1.92 -9.75 -5.57
N GLU A 70 -2.14 -10.40 -4.40
CA GLU A 70 -3.39 -10.23 -3.64
C GLU A 70 -3.60 -8.78 -3.20
N PHE A 71 -2.52 -8.08 -2.84
CA PHE A 71 -2.57 -6.66 -2.49
C PHE A 71 -2.98 -5.81 -3.71
N GLU A 72 -2.36 -6.02 -4.87
CA GLU A 72 -2.73 -5.34 -6.11
C GLU A 72 -4.20 -5.61 -6.47
N ASP A 73 -4.62 -6.87 -6.44
CA ASP A 73 -5.99 -7.27 -6.75
C ASP A 73 -7.00 -6.61 -5.80
N ALA A 74 -6.69 -6.55 -4.51
CA ALA A 74 -7.53 -5.88 -3.52
C ALA A 74 -7.67 -4.38 -3.80
N VAL A 75 -6.59 -3.73 -4.22
CA VAL A 75 -6.56 -2.27 -4.49
C VAL A 75 -7.18 -1.95 -5.84
N MET A 76 -6.84 -2.71 -6.88
CA MET A 76 -7.22 -2.40 -8.26
C MET A 76 -8.64 -2.80 -8.61
N ARG A 77 -9.18 -3.87 -7.98
CA ARG A 77 -10.50 -4.43 -8.31
C ARG A 77 -11.62 -3.95 -7.40
N ASN A 78 -11.31 -3.15 -6.39
CA ASN A 78 -12.29 -2.67 -5.43
C ASN A 78 -12.29 -1.13 -5.36
N SER A 79 -13.45 -0.57 -5.04
CA SER A 79 -13.64 0.87 -4.83
C SER A 79 -14.68 1.12 -3.72
N GLY A 80 -14.70 2.31 -3.17
CA GLY A 80 -15.65 2.64 -2.12
C GLY A 80 -15.54 1.73 -0.89
N PRO A 81 -16.66 1.37 -0.24
CA PRO A 81 -16.63 0.53 0.97
C PRO A 81 -16.04 -0.87 0.77
N GLU A 82 -16.11 -1.40 -0.46
CA GLU A 82 -15.54 -2.70 -0.82
C GLU A 82 -14.00 -2.66 -0.74
N LEU A 83 -13.38 -1.55 -1.14
CA LEU A 83 -11.93 -1.34 -1.00
C LEU A 83 -11.48 -1.42 0.47
N ARG A 84 -12.18 -0.74 1.37
CA ARG A 84 -11.88 -0.78 2.82
C ARG A 84 -11.90 -2.20 3.36
N ARG A 85 -12.92 -2.98 2.96
CA ARG A 85 -13.05 -4.37 3.36
C ARG A 85 -11.95 -5.23 2.77
N ALA A 86 -11.69 -5.12 1.46
CA ALA A 86 -10.68 -5.91 0.78
C ALA A 86 -9.29 -5.68 1.40
N VAL A 87 -8.88 -4.44 1.60
CA VAL A 87 -7.60 -4.10 2.23
C VAL A 87 -7.51 -4.66 3.65
N ALA A 88 -8.55 -4.48 4.49
CA ALA A 88 -8.52 -5.03 5.85
C ALA A 88 -8.44 -6.56 5.87
N MET A 89 -9.05 -7.24 4.90
CA MET A 89 -9.04 -8.71 4.80
C MET A 89 -7.68 -9.28 4.39
N LEU A 90 -6.80 -8.52 3.75
CA LEU A 90 -5.44 -8.97 3.44
C LEU A 90 -4.68 -9.42 4.68
N MET A 91 -4.94 -8.80 5.84
CA MET A 91 -4.32 -9.19 7.12
C MET A 91 -4.75 -10.60 7.62
N LYS A 92 -5.75 -11.22 6.98
CA LYS A 92 -6.21 -12.59 7.28
C LYS A 92 -5.62 -13.64 6.37
N LEU A 93 -4.91 -13.23 5.33
CA LEU A 93 -4.25 -14.16 4.43
C LEU A 93 -3.15 -14.96 5.15
N PRO A 94 -2.96 -16.23 4.83
CA PRO A 94 -1.97 -17.07 5.50
C PRO A 94 -0.52 -16.56 5.31
N ASN A 95 -0.24 -15.91 4.17
CA ASN A 95 1.06 -15.34 3.82
C ASN A 95 1.24 -13.88 4.28
N TYR A 96 0.25 -13.28 4.97
CA TYR A 96 0.37 -11.91 5.44
C TYR A 96 1.59 -11.70 6.36
N ARG A 97 1.83 -12.64 7.29
CA ARG A 97 2.97 -12.55 8.22
C ARG A 97 4.32 -12.82 7.56
N ASP A 98 4.32 -13.48 6.42
CA ASP A 98 5.51 -13.59 5.58
C ASP A 98 5.82 -12.24 4.92
N ALA A 99 4.79 -11.55 4.42
CA ALA A 99 4.92 -10.26 3.76
C ALA A 99 5.15 -9.10 4.73
N HIS A 100 4.59 -9.15 5.94
CA HIS A 100 4.69 -8.10 6.96
C HIS A 100 5.11 -8.67 8.30
N GLY A 101 6.38 -8.55 8.64
CA GLY A 101 6.91 -8.92 9.97
C GLY A 101 6.33 -8.05 11.08
N THR A 102 6.06 -6.78 10.78
CA THR A 102 5.34 -5.80 11.61
C THR A 102 4.24 -5.14 10.78
N ASP A 103 3.20 -4.62 11.44
CA ASP A 103 2.01 -4.11 10.74
C ASP A 103 2.10 -2.63 10.32
N ASP A 104 3.14 -1.91 10.71
CA ASP A 104 3.28 -0.46 10.58
C ASP A 104 3.18 0.01 9.11
N HIS A 105 3.92 -0.62 8.21
CA HIS A 105 3.89 -0.27 6.79
C HIS A 105 2.54 -0.57 6.14
N PHE A 106 1.87 -1.64 6.56
CA PHE A 106 0.55 -1.99 6.05
C PHE A 106 -0.55 -1.00 6.47
N MET A 107 -0.39 -0.33 7.61
CA MET A 107 -1.37 0.67 8.08
C MET A 107 -1.51 1.86 7.13
N ALA A 108 -0.50 2.17 6.33
CA ALA A 108 -0.59 3.20 5.30
C ALA A 108 -1.67 2.86 4.25
N ALA A 109 -1.75 1.60 3.82
CA ALA A 109 -2.79 1.13 2.90
C ALA A 109 -4.19 1.22 3.54
N CYS A 110 -4.31 0.85 4.81
CA CYS A 110 -5.57 0.98 5.56
C CYS A 110 -6.02 2.44 5.66
N PHE A 111 -5.08 3.34 5.94
CA PHE A 111 -5.33 4.78 5.99
C PHE A 111 -5.84 5.33 4.66
N VAL A 112 -5.14 5.01 3.56
CA VAL A 112 -5.55 5.47 2.22
C VAL A 112 -6.89 4.85 1.84
N ALA A 113 -7.12 3.56 2.08
CA ALA A 113 -8.41 2.92 1.85
C ALA A 113 -9.55 3.62 2.61
N GLY A 114 -9.27 4.16 3.79
CA GLY A 114 -10.20 5.01 4.53
C GLY A 114 -10.51 6.32 3.80
N ALA A 115 -9.47 6.99 3.32
CA ALA A 115 -9.59 8.30 2.66
C ALA A 115 -10.32 8.23 1.30
N VAL A 116 -10.28 7.08 0.60
CA VAL A 116 -10.86 6.92 -0.76
C VAL A 116 -11.98 5.87 -0.80
N GLY A 117 -12.47 5.41 0.35
CA GLY A 117 -13.36 4.26 0.41
C GLY A 117 -14.79 4.58 0.88
N ARG A 118 -15.33 5.78 0.65
CA ARG A 118 -16.73 6.08 0.92
C ARG A 118 -17.65 5.60 -0.20
N ALA A 119 -18.95 5.61 0.03
CA ALA A 119 -19.94 5.20 -0.96
C ALA A 119 -19.88 6.04 -2.25
N GLU A 120 -19.56 7.30 -2.13
CA GLU A 120 -19.36 8.24 -3.24
C GLU A 120 -18.13 7.93 -4.10
N ASP A 121 -17.15 7.18 -3.54
CA ASP A 121 -15.96 6.77 -4.27
C ASP A 121 -16.15 5.48 -5.10
N ARG A 122 -17.38 4.92 -5.15
CA ARG A 122 -17.64 3.75 -5.98
C ARG A 122 -17.35 4.05 -7.44
N GLY A 123 -16.59 3.15 -8.07
CA GLY A 123 -16.13 3.30 -9.45
C GLY A 123 -14.81 4.07 -9.59
N THR A 124 -14.30 4.68 -8.54
CA THR A 124 -12.94 5.26 -8.54
C THR A 124 -11.93 4.13 -8.47
N GLN A 125 -11.26 3.86 -9.58
CA GLN A 125 -10.24 2.81 -9.65
C GLN A 125 -8.87 3.36 -9.29
N ALA A 126 -8.06 2.50 -8.67
CA ALA A 126 -6.64 2.76 -8.50
C ALA A 126 -5.89 2.56 -9.82
N VAL A 127 -4.77 3.24 -9.96
CA VAL A 127 -3.80 3.02 -11.03
C VAL A 127 -2.49 2.63 -10.37
N LEU A 128 -1.93 1.48 -10.77
CA LEU A 128 -0.58 1.10 -10.40
C LEU A 128 0.40 1.95 -11.22
N GLY A 129 1.27 2.67 -10.52
CA GLY A 129 2.36 3.43 -11.10
C GLY A 129 3.67 2.66 -11.09
N ALA A 130 4.70 3.25 -10.49
CA ALA A 130 5.98 2.58 -10.34
C ALA A 130 5.92 1.45 -9.31
N GLU A 131 6.71 0.41 -9.57
CA GLU A 131 6.92 -0.68 -8.63
C GLU A 131 8.37 -1.15 -8.73
N ASP A 132 8.94 -1.49 -7.59
CA ASP A 132 10.25 -2.11 -7.50
C ASP A 132 10.30 -3.14 -6.37
N TRP A 133 11.27 -4.05 -6.51
CA TRP A 133 11.67 -4.98 -5.47
C TRP A 133 13.10 -4.65 -5.05
N GLU A 134 13.31 -4.59 -3.75
CA GLU A 134 14.62 -4.34 -3.17
C GLU A 134 14.91 -5.33 -2.04
N LEU A 135 16.20 -5.51 -1.74
CA LEU A 135 16.64 -6.45 -0.70
C LEU A 135 16.07 -7.85 -0.89
N GLN A 136 15.76 -8.23 -2.13
CA GLN A 136 15.12 -9.45 -2.61
C GLN A 136 13.64 -9.57 -2.22
N ASN A 137 13.25 -9.25 -0.99
CA ASN A 137 11.94 -9.58 -0.43
C ASN A 137 11.15 -8.35 0.05
N MET A 138 11.49 -7.16 -0.37
CA MET A 138 10.76 -5.93 -0.09
C MET A 138 10.20 -5.34 -1.37
N CYS A 139 8.91 -5.03 -1.39
CA CYS A 139 8.23 -4.48 -2.56
C CYS A 139 7.60 -3.13 -2.26
N ASN A 140 7.94 -2.15 -3.08
CA ASN A 140 7.36 -0.82 -3.07
C ASN A 140 6.46 -0.65 -4.30
N SER A 141 5.15 -0.72 -4.11
CA SER A 141 4.17 -0.49 -5.16
C SER A 141 3.47 0.85 -4.94
N GLN A 142 3.41 1.67 -5.98
CA GLN A 142 2.76 2.98 -5.92
C GLN A 142 1.38 2.92 -6.57
N PHE A 143 0.35 3.25 -5.81
CA PHE A 143 -1.03 3.33 -6.29
C PHE A 143 -1.55 4.75 -6.18
N THR A 144 -2.25 5.18 -7.23
CA THR A 144 -2.91 6.49 -7.27
C THR A 144 -4.41 6.30 -7.44
N PHE A 145 -5.19 6.99 -6.63
CA PHE A 145 -6.65 7.06 -6.73
C PHE A 145 -7.06 8.46 -7.19
N GLY A 146 -7.98 8.52 -8.16
CA GLY A 146 -8.41 9.76 -8.75
C GLY A 146 -7.51 10.23 -9.90
N SER A 147 -7.87 11.34 -10.48
CA SER A 147 -7.12 11.94 -11.59
C SER A 147 -6.74 13.39 -11.27
N TRP A 148 -5.60 13.82 -11.74
CA TRP A 148 -5.27 15.23 -11.78
C TRP A 148 -6.07 15.88 -12.92
N THR A 149 -7.04 16.71 -12.58
CA THR A 149 -7.96 17.30 -13.56
C THR A 149 -7.39 18.52 -14.28
N GLU A 150 -6.29 19.09 -13.78
CA GLU A 150 -5.58 20.17 -14.46
C GLU A 150 -4.06 19.89 -14.51
N PRO A 151 -3.40 20.15 -15.66
CA PRO A 151 -1.95 20.17 -15.69
C PRO A 151 -1.47 21.28 -14.74
N LEU A 152 -0.49 20.98 -13.90
CA LEU A 152 0.24 22.00 -13.15
C LEU A 152 0.66 23.07 -14.14
N LYS A 153 0.10 24.27 -14.04
CA LYS A 153 0.62 25.43 -14.77
C LYS A 153 1.99 25.74 -14.15
N VAL A 154 3.03 25.33 -14.85
CA VAL A 154 4.41 25.69 -14.53
C VAL A 154 4.61 27.16 -14.85
#